data_0f5cd58806244f8196a4e43fcc30921c
#
_entry.id   0f5cd58806244f8196a4e43fcc30921c
#
_cell.length_a   1.000
_cell.length_b   1.000
_cell.length_c   1.000
_cell.angle_alpha   90.00
_cell.angle_beta   90.00
_cell.angle_gamma   90.00
#
_symmetry.space_group_name_H-M   'P 1'
#
loop_
_entity.id
_entity.type
_entity.pdbx_description
1 polymer ?
#
loop_
_entity_poly.entity_id
_entity_poly.type
_entity_poly.pdbx_seq_one_letter_code
_entity_poly.pdbx_strand_id
1 'polypeptide(L)'
;SWTFGAHDHHEMRRYTANTVWLSIAFATVLTIVTVAMTRLVLVWTNTPADIIDLADVYIRTIFAGIPFTLLYNVTSALMRALGDSKRPLYFLLVASVLNIGLDLACIIVFNMGAFGAAFATVFSQAVAGIGSLLYIVRHYPELRWNKEEGRISAPHCAKLCAMGLPMGLQCSITAIGSVVLQGAVNGLGSDIVAAQTA
;
A
#
# COMPACT_ATOMS: atom_id res chain seq x y z
N SER A 1 15.50 -3.92 11.74
CA SER A 1 16.69 -3.09 12.04
C SER A 1 17.41 -3.51 13.32
N TRP A 2 16.69 -3.77 14.43
CA TRP A 2 17.30 -4.18 15.72
C TRP A 2 18.06 -5.51 15.62
N THR A 3 17.42 -6.54 15.06
CA THR A 3 18.05 -7.86 14.83
C THR A 3 19.19 -7.82 13.81
N PHE A 4 19.11 -6.92 12.83
CA PHE A 4 20.18 -6.69 11.86
C PHE A 4 21.39 -6.04 12.53
N GLY A 5 21.19 -5.04 13.39
CA GLY A 5 22.26 -4.42 14.18
C GLY A 5 22.90 -5.34 15.22
N ALA A 6 22.16 -6.35 15.68
CA ALA A 6 22.64 -7.38 16.61
C ALA A 6 23.31 -8.59 15.93
N HIS A 7 23.40 -8.61 14.57
CA HIS A 7 23.88 -9.74 13.76
C HIS A 7 23.16 -11.07 14.00
N ASP A 8 21.91 -11.02 14.50
CA ASP A 8 21.09 -12.21 14.72
C ASP A 8 20.26 -12.51 13.46
N HIS A 9 20.89 -13.21 12.51
CA HIS A 9 20.26 -13.56 11.23
C HIS A 9 19.10 -14.55 11.38
N HIS A 10 19.11 -15.39 12.45
CA HIS A 10 18.06 -16.38 12.66
C HIS A 10 16.74 -15.69 13.10
N GLU A 11 16.80 -14.83 14.09
CA GLU A 11 15.65 -14.03 14.53
C GLU A 11 15.17 -13.08 13.42
N MET A 12 16.10 -12.47 12.64
CA MET A 12 15.76 -11.61 11.52
C MET A 12 14.91 -12.34 10.46
N ARG A 13 15.28 -13.59 10.10
CA ARG A 13 14.54 -14.40 9.14
C ARG A 13 13.16 -14.77 9.66
N ARG A 14 13.04 -15.13 10.95
CA ARG A 14 11.75 -15.40 11.59
C ARG A 14 10.82 -14.19 11.58
N TYR A 15 11.32 -13.00 11.93
CA TYR A 15 10.54 -11.77 11.85
C TYR A 15 10.14 -11.45 10.41
N THR A 16 11.03 -11.60 9.44
CA THR A 16 10.73 -11.37 8.02
C THR A 16 9.64 -12.32 7.53
N ALA A 17 9.75 -13.61 7.81
CA ALA A 17 8.75 -14.60 7.42
C ALA A 17 7.37 -14.29 8.06
N ASN A 18 7.33 -13.99 9.35
CA ASN A 18 6.09 -13.65 10.04
C ASN A 18 5.49 -12.32 9.54
N THR A 19 6.33 -11.33 9.19
CA THR A 19 5.87 -10.09 8.55
C THR A 19 5.21 -10.37 7.21
N VAL A 20 5.80 -11.23 6.37
CA VAL A 20 5.22 -11.60 5.07
C VAL A 20 3.88 -12.31 5.26
N TRP A 21 3.80 -13.31 6.15
CA TRP A 21 2.55 -14.02 6.42
C TRP A 21 1.44 -13.11 6.96
N LEU A 22 1.79 -12.25 7.92
CA LEU A 22 0.86 -11.28 8.47
C LEU A 22 0.37 -10.30 7.40
N SER A 23 1.26 -9.85 6.53
CA SER A 23 0.93 -8.94 5.42
C SER A 23 0.02 -9.60 4.39
N ILE A 24 0.25 -10.87 4.04
CA ILE A 24 -0.62 -11.63 3.14
C ILE A 24 -2.02 -11.78 3.74
N ALA A 25 -2.11 -12.18 5.01
CA ALA A 25 -3.39 -12.32 5.70
C ALA A 25 -4.14 -10.99 5.74
N PHE A 26 -3.45 -9.91 6.12
CA PHE A 26 -4.03 -8.57 6.20
C PHE A 26 -4.45 -8.05 4.82
N ALA A 27 -3.61 -8.23 3.78
CA ALA A 27 -3.93 -7.88 2.39
C ALA A 27 -5.20 -8.58 1.91
N THR A 28 -5.31 -9.88 2.17
CA THR A 28 -6.45 -10.69 1.75
C THR A 28 -7.74 -10.23 2.42
N VAL A 29 -7.72 -10.11 3.75
CA VAL A 29 -8.88 -9.67 4.53
C VAL A 29 -9.29 -8.26 4.11
N LEU A 30 -8.34 -7.32 4.03
CA LEU A 30 -8.61 -5.94 3.67
C LEU A 30 -9.20 -5.83 2.25
N THR A 31 -8.62 -6.54 1.28
CA THR A 31 -9.12 -6.57 -0.11
C THR A 31 -10.56 -7.09 -0.16
N ILE A 32 -10.85 -8.21 0.49
CA ILE A 32 -12.19 -8.80 0.49
C ILE A 32 -13.20 -7.83 1.12
N VAL A 33 -12.88 -7.28 2.28
CA VAL A 33 -13.77 -6.36 3.01
C VAL A 33 -14.01 -5.08 2.20
N THR A 34 -12.94 -4.44 1.69
CA THR A 34 -13.08 -3.17 0.96
C THR A 34 -13.81 -3.34 -0.36
N VAL A 35 -13.53 -4.40 -1.13
CA VAL A 35 -14.24 -4.70 -2.38
C VAL A 35 -15.72 -5.00 -2.12
N ALA A 36 -16.02 -5.78 -1.07
CA ALA A 36 -17.41 -6.08 -0.72
C ALA A 36 -18.19 -4.83 -0.25
N MET A 37 -17.53 -3.93 0.47
CA MET A 37 -18.16 -2.73 1.02
C MET A 37 -18.19 -1.54 0.05
N THR A 38 -17.54 -1.60 -1.10
CA THR A 38 -17.40 -0.45 -2.03
C THR A 38 -18.75 0.20 -2.34
N ARG A 39 -19.74 -0.59 -2.77
CA ARG A 39 -21.05 -0.05 -3.14
C ARG A 39 -21.79 0.56 -1.96
N LEU A 40 -21.65 -0.03 -0.77
CA LEU A 40 -22.25 0.49 0.46
C LEU A 40 -21.67 1.87 0.81
N VAL A 41 -20.35 2.01 0.69
CA VAL A 41 -19.66 3.29 0.95
C VAL A 41 -20.08 4.35 -0.06
N LEU A 42 -20.20 4.01 -1.35
CA LEU A 42 -20.64 4.94 -2.40
C LEU A 42 -22.06 5.45 -2.17
N VAL A 43 -22.95 4.57 -1.73
CA VAL A 43 -24.33 4.97 -1.35
C VAL A 43 -24.30 5.87 -0.10
N TRP A 44 -23.50 5.54 0.89
CA TRP A 44 -23.35 6.33 2.13
C TRP A 44 -22.78 7.73 1.89
N THR A 45 -21.87 7.86 0.91
CA THR A 45 -21.28 9.16 0.52
C THR A 45 -22.19 9.98 -0.39
N ASN A 46 -23.45 9.53 -0.64
CA ASN A 46 -24.40 10.18 -1.55
C ASN A 46 -23.82 10.43 -2.96
N THR A 47 -23.07 9.46 -3.49
CA THR A 47 -22.51 9.56 -4.83
C THR A 47 -23.65 9.66 -5.85
N PRO A 48 -23.64 10.65 -6.78
CA PRO A 48 -24.67 10.81 -7.78
C PRO A 48 -24.88 9.55 -8.63
N ALA A 49 -26.15 9.25 -8.96
CA ALA A 49 -26.54 8.00 -9.63
C ALA A 49 -25.93 7.86 -11.04
N ASP A 50 -25.62 8.96 -11.69
CA ASP A 50 -25.02 9.03 -13.03
C ASP A 50 -23.54 8.57 -13.05
N ILE A 51 -22.83 8.68 -11.92
CA ILE A 51 -21.41 8.34 -11.83
C ILE A 51 -21.12 7.14 -10.90
N ILE A 52 -22.13 6.63 -10.18
CA ILE A 52 -21.93 5.59 -9.15
C ILE A 52 -21.33 4.30 -9.72
N ASP A 53 -21.75 3.89 -10.89
CA ASP A 53 -21.26 2.67 -11.53
C ASP A 53 -19.79 2.83 -12.02
N LEU A 54 -19.43 4.02 -12.53
CA LEU A 54 -18.05 4.34 -12.88
C LEU A 54 -17.15 4.39 -11.65
N ALA A 55 -17.64 5.00 -10.58
CA ALA A 55 -16.93 5.06 -9.30
C ALA A 55 -16.78 3.67 -8.67
N ASP A 56 -17.79 2.82 -8.74
CA ASP A 56 -17.74 1.44 -8.23
C ASP A 56 -16.66 0.62 -8.94
N VAL A 57 -16.62 0.68 -10.27
CA VAL A 57 -15.60 -0.01 -11.08
C VAL A 57 -14.20 0.50 -10.75
N TYR A 58 -14.03 1.81 -10.66
CA TYR A 58 -12.74 2.44 -10.32
C TYR A 58 -12.25 1.98 -8.95
N ILE A 59 -13.08 2.17 -7.92
CA ILE A 59 -12.71 1.89 -6.53
C ILE A 59 -12.48 0.39 -6.30
N ARG A 60 -13.31 -0.48 -6.86
CA ARG A 60 -13.09 -1.94 -6.78
C ARG A 60 -11.80 -2.36 -7.41
N THR A 61 -11.45 -1.78 -8.56
CA THR A 61 -10.18 -2.07 -9.23
C THR A 61 -9.00 -1.64 -8.35
N ILE A 62 -9.04 -0.44 -7.77
CA ILE A 62 -8.00 0.05 -6.84
C ILE A 62 -7.90 -0.88 -5.60
N PHE A 63 -9.03 -1.25 -5.00
CA PHE A 63 -9.04 -2.14 -3.83
C PHE A 63 -8.53 -3.55 -4.16
N ALA A 64 -8.82 -4.07 -5.34
CA ALA A 64 -8.23 -5.33 -5.82
C ALA A 64 -6.70 -5.23 -5.96
N GLY A 65 -6.16 -4.03 -6.12
CA GLY A 65 -4.72 -3.74 -6.16
C GLY A 65 -4.02 -3.67 -4.80
N ILE A 66 -4.77 -3.68 -3.68
CA ILE A 66 -4.19 -3.60 -2.31
C ILE A 66 -3.07 -4.61 -2.07
N PRO A 67 -3.15 -5.89 -2.51
CA PRO A 67 -2.07 -6.85 -2.31
C PRO A 67 -0.73 -6.40 -2.93
N PHE A 68 -0.76 -5.78 -4.10
CA PHE A 68 0.45 -5.29 -4.78
C PHE A 68 1.04 -4.06 -4.08
N THR A 69 0.18 -3.16 -3.63
CA THR A 69 0.60 -2.00 -2.84
C THR A 69 1.23 -2.43 -1.52
N LEU A 70 0.62 -3.39 -0.81
CA LEU A 70 1.19 -3.95 0.40
C LEU A 70 2.50 -4.70 0.14
N LEU A 71 2.59 -5.47 -0.95
CA LEU A 71 3.82 -6.14 -1.36
C LEU A 71 4.96 -5.14 -1.52
N TYR A 72 4.73 -4.04 -2.27
CA TYR A 72 5.71 -2.98 -2.43
C TYR A 72 6.09 -2.33 -1.09
N ASN A 73 5.13 -2.01 -0.24
CA ASN A 73 5.39 -1.40 1.06
C ASN A 73 6.22 -2.29 1.98
N VAL A 74 5.91 -3.59 2.05
CA VAL A 74 6.65 -4.56 2.85
C VAL A 74 8.08 -4.73 2.33
N THR A 75 8.25 -4.94 1.03
CA THR A 75 9.58 -5.09 0.41
C THR A 75 10.42 -3.83 0.57
N SER A 76 9.82 -2.64 0.41
CA SER A 76 10.48 -1.35 0.65
C SER A 76 10.88 -1.17 2.12
N ALA A 77 10.04 -1.59 3.06
CA ALA A 77 10.35 -1.53 4.48
C ALA A 77 11.50 -2.48 4.84
N LEU A 78 11.53 -3.69 4.26
CA LEU A 78 12.63 -4.64 4.44
C LEU A 78 13.96 -4.08 3.90
N MET A 79 13.98 -3.51 2.70
CA MET A 79 15.18 -2.89 2.14
C MET A 79 15.69 -1.75 3.02
N ARG A 80 14.79 -0.86 3.48
CA ARG A 80 15.16 0.22 4.42
C ARG A 80 15.68 -0.32 5.75
N ALA A 81 15.11 -1.40 6.27
CA ALA A 81 15.58 -2.04 7.50
C ALA A 81 17.00 -2.61 7.38
N LEU A 82 17.41 -2.98 6.16
CA LEU A 82 18.76 -3.44 5.82
C LEU A 82 19.72 -2.29 5.47
N GLY A 83 19.27 -1.03 5.57
CA GLY A 83 20.08 0.15 5.29
C GLY A 83 20.04 0.64 3.84
N ASP A 84 19.29 -0.02 2.96
CA ASP A 84 19.15 0.40 1.57
C ASP A 84 17.89 1.26 1.37
N SER A 85 18.06 2.56 1.46
CA SER A 85 16.96 3.52 1.24
C SER A 85 16.85 4.00 -0.21
N LYS A 86 17.86 3.76 -1.06
CA LYS A 86 17.89 4.24 -2.44
C LYS A 86 17.10 3.34 -3.38
N ARG A 87 17.17 2.03 -3.20
CA ARG A 87 16.52 1.05 -4.09
C ARG A 87 14.99 1.14 -4.08
N PRO A 88 14.31 1.27 -2.91
CA PRO A 88 12.87 1.51 -2.89
C PRO A 88 12.45 2.74 -3.68
N LEU A 89 13.26 3.81 -3.62
CA LEU A 89 12.99 5.04 -4.36
C LEU A 89 13.05 4.82 -5.88
N TYR A 90 14.02 4.04 -6.38
CA TYR A 90 14.09 3.71 -7.81
C TYR A 90 12.88 2.93 -8.29
N PHE A 91 12.40 1.94 -7.53
CA PHE A 91 11.18 1.20 -7.87
C PHE A 91 9.95 2.12 -7.86
N LEU A 92 9.88 3.07 -6.93
CA LEU A 92 8.81 4.06 -6.90
C LEU A 92 8.84 4.99 -8.11
N LEU A 93 10.02 5.48 -8.50
CA LEU A 93 10.17 6.33 -9.70
C LEU A 93 9.77 5.58 -10.97
N VAL A 94 10.22 4.34 -11.13
CA VAL A 94 9.82 3.51 -12.28
C VAL A 94 8.31 3.29 -12.30
N ALA A 95 7.70 2.98 -11.15
CA ALA A 95 6.25 2.82 -11.06
C ALA A 95 5.50 4.11 -11.40
N SER A 96 6.00 5.27 -10.96
CA SER A 96 5.37 6.56 -11.24
C SER A 96 5.41 6.90 -12.73
N VAL A 97 6.56 6.73 -13.38
CA VAL A 97 6.70 6.96 -14.82
C VAL A 97 5.82 6.00 -15.62
N LEU A 98 5.81 4.72 -15.21
CA LEU A 98 4.97 3.70 -15.84
C LEU A 98 3.48 4.01 -15.65
N ASN A 99 3.08 4.46 -14.46
CA ASN A 99 1.70 4.85 -14.19
C ASN A 99 1.24 6.00 -15.10
N ILE A 100 2.03 7.07 -15.19
CA ILE A 100 1.70 8.21 -16.08
C ILE A 100 1.58 7.75 -17.53
N GLY A 101 2.54 6.94 -18.02
CA GLY A 101 2.51 6.43 -19.39
C GLY A 101 1.28 5.54 -19.67
N LEU A 102 0.95 4.66 -18.74
CA LEU A 102 -0.22 3.78 -18.84
C LEU A 102 -1.53 4.55 -18.69
N ASP A 103 -1.63 5.55 -17.83
CA ASP A 103 -2.80 6.40 -17.71
C ASP A 103 -3.12 7.08 -19.05
N LEU A 104 -2.11 7.70 -19.67
CA LEU A 104 -2.26 8.33 -20.97
C LEU A 104 -2.66 7.32 -22.05
N ALA A 105 -2.02 6.15 -22.07
CA ALA A 105 -2.34 5.11 -23.05
C ALA A 105 -3.76 4.56 -22.84
N CYS A 106 -4.13 4.21 -21.61
CA CYS A 106 -5.44 3.62 -21.30
C CYS A 106 -6.58 4.61 -21.51
N ILE A 107 -6.38 5.89 -21.20
CA ILE A 107 -7.44 6.89 -21.33
C ILE A 107 -7.55 7.39 -22.78
N ILE A 108 -6.42 7.75 -23.42
CA ILE A 108 -6.43 8.39 -24.73
C ILE A 108 -6.50 7.37 -25.88
N VAL A 109 -5.70 6.29 -25.81
CA VAL A 109 -5.60 5.32 -26.91
C VAL A 109 -6.68 4.26 -26.82
N PHE A 110 -6.87 3.69 -25.61
CA PHE A 110 -7.82 2.60 -25.41
C PHE A 110 -9.22 3.06 -25.00
N ASN A 111 -9.43 4.35 -24.69
CA ASN A 111 -10.71 4.92 -24.25
C ASN A 111 -11.35 4.16 -23.09
N MET A 112 -10.54 3.63 -22.16
CA MET A 112 -11.00 2.82 -21.03
C MET A 112 -11.59 3.64 -19.89
N GLY A 113 -11.52 4.98 -19.95
CA GLY A 113 -12.08 5.87 -18.93
C GLY A 113 -11.53 5.60 -17.52
N ALA A 114 -12.43 5.61 -16.54
CA ALA A 114 -12.06 5.43 -15.13
C ALA A 114 -11.41 4.05 -14.83
N PHE A 115 -11.87 2.99 -15.49
CA PHE A 115 -11.26 1.68 -15.36
C PHE A 115 -9.79 1.68 -15.82
N GLY A 116 -9.48 2.38 -16.91
CA GLY A 116 -8.10 2.49 -17.42
C GLY A 116 -7.16 3.13 -16.42
N ALA A 117 -7.58 4.22 -15.77
CA ALA A 117 -6.80 4.90 -14.73
C ALA A 117 -6.56 3.99 -13.51
N ALA A 118 -7.61 3.30 -13.04
CA ALA A 118 -7.47 2.35 -11.94
C ALA A 118 -6.53 1.19 -12.30
N PHE A 119 -6.67 0.63 -13.49
CA PHE A 119 -5.82 -0.44 -14.01
C PHE A 119 -4.36 -0.01 -14.10
N ALA A 120 -4.07 1.18 -14.66
CA ALA A 120 -2.72 1.71 -14.76
C ALA A 120 -2.05 1.84 -13.39
N THR A 121 -2.80 2.31 -12.39
CA THR A 121 -2.33 2.43 -11.01
C THR A 121 -2.00 1.06 -10.42
N VAL A 122 -2.91 0.10 -10.50
CA VAL A 122 -2.71 -1.27 -9.97
C VAL A 122 -1.56 -1.98 -10.67
N PHE A 123 -1.47 -1.85 -11.99
CA PHE A 123 -0.40 -2.47 -12.77
C PHE A 123 0.98 -1.89 -12.40
N SER A 124 1.09 -0.59 -12.26
CA SER A 124 2.33 0.08 -11.85
C SER A 124 2.78 -0.34 -10.45
N GLN A 125 1.83 -0.48 -9.51
CA GLN A 125 2.10 -1.01 -8.18
C GLN A 125 2.52 -2.48 -8.22
N ALA A 126 1.92 -3.29 -9.10
CA ALA A 126 2.32 -4.68 -9.29
C ALA A 126 3.75 -4.80 -9.81
N VAL A 127 4.13 -3.98 -10.79
CA VAL A 127 5.50 -3.93 -11.33
C VAL A 127 6.49 -3.54 -10.24
N ALA A 128 6.19 -2.50 -9.44
CA ALA A 128 7.05 -2.08 -8.33
C ALA A 128 7.15 -3.17 -7.25
N GLY A 129 6.03 -3.76 -6.85
CA GLY A 129 5.98 -4.79 -5.81
C GLY A 129 6.70 -6.07 -6.21
N ILE A 130 6.43 -6.58 -7.40
CA ILE A 130 7.09 -7.79 -7.93
C ILE A 130 8.56 -7.51 -8.20
N GLY A 131 8.89 -6.37 -8.82
CA GLY A 131 10.27 -5.98 -9.10
C GLY A 131 11.11 -5.85 -7.82
N SER A 132 10.59 -5.21 -6.79
CA SER A 132 11.26 -5.08 -5.49
C SER A 132 11.40 -6.42 -4.78
N LEU A 133 10.40 -7.32 -4.87
CA LEU A 133 10.48 -8.67 -4.33
C LEU A 133 11.58 -9.51 -5.03
N LEU A 134 11.60 -9.50 -6.35
CA LEU A 134 12.63 -10.20 -7.14
C LEU A 134 14.04 -9.68 -6.81
N TYR A 135 14.14 -8.38 -6.62
CA TYR A 135 15.38 -7.74 -6.22
C TYR A 135 15.86 -8.25 -4.84
N ILE A 136 14.97 -8.28 -3.85
CA ILE A 136 15.28 -8.79 -2.50
C ILE A 136 15.72 -10.25 -2.57
N VAL A 137 14.98 -11.10 -3.26
CA VAL A 137 15.28 -12.54 -3.35
C VAL A 137 16.64 -12.80 -4.00
N ARG A 138 17.08 -11.94 -4.93
CA ARG A 138 18.36 -12.10 -5.61
C ARG A 138 19.54 -11.50 -4.84
N HIS A 139 19.37 -10.34 -4.23
CA HIS A 139 20.47 -9.56 -3.67
C HIS A 139 20.62 -9.67 -2.15
N TYR A 140 19.59 -10.19 -1.46
CA TYR A 140 19.62 -10.36 0.00
C TYR A 140 19.38 -11.83 0.39
N PRO A 141 20.40 -12.71 0.16
CA PRO A 141 20.28 -14.13 0.55
C PRO A 141 20.08 -14.32 2.04
N GLU A 142 20.46 -13.32 2.84
CA GLU A 142 20.28 -13.27 4.30
C GLU A 142 18.81 -13.32 4.71
N LEU A 143 17.90 -12.86 3.85
CA LEU A 143 16.44 -12.90 4.08
C LEU A 143 15.79 -14.20 3.63
N ARG A 144 16.53 -15.11 3.00
CA ARG A 144 16.01 -16.43 2.62
C ARG A 144 15.82 -17.27 3.87
N TRP A 145 14.58 -17.64 4.14
CA TRP A 145 14.25 -18.50 5.27
C TRP A 145 14.15 -19.98 4.86
N ASN A 146 14.49 -20.86 5.80
CA ASN A 146 14.26 -22.29 5.70
C ASN A 146 12.84 -22.64 6.12
N LYS A 147 12.38 -23.88 5.85
CA LYS A 147 11.05 -24.36 6.21
C LYS A 147 10.70 -24.19 7.71
N GLU A 148 11.67 -24.27 8.58
CA GLU A 148 11.51 -24.11 10.04
C GLU A 148 11.37 -22.63 10.44
N GLU A 149 12.15 -21.75 9.81
CA GLU A 149 12.14 -20.30 10.04
C GLU A 149 10.91 -19.64 9.43
N GLY A 150 10.33 -20.26 8.37
CA GLY A 150 9.12 -19.82 7.68
C GLY A 150 7.80 -20.12 8.41
N ARG A 151 7.83 -20.82 9.56
CA ARG A 151 6.62 -21.15 10.32
C ARG A 151 6.05 -19.91 11.00
N ILE A 152 4.71 -19.81 10.96
CA ILE A 152 3.98 -18.77 11.71
C ILE A 152 4.21 -18.97 13.20
N SER A 153 4.68 -17.93 13.87
CA SER A 153 4.94 -17.92 15.29
C SER A 153 4.09 -16.86 15.99
N ALA A 154 3.15 -17.29 16.82
CA ALA A 154 2.25 -16.40 17.52
C ALA A 154 2.97 -15.29 18.32
N PRO A 155 4.08 -15.55 19.07
CA PRO A 155 4.79 -14.50 19.79
C PRO A 155 5.42 -13.45 18.86
N HIS A 156 5.94 -13.85 17.67
CA HIS A 156 6.50 -12.91 16.70
C HIS A 156 5.41 -12.06 16.06
N CYS A 157 4.28 -12.67 15.69
CA CYS A 157 3.12 -11.95 15.15
C CYS A 157 2.54 -10.98 16.21
N ALA A 158 2.41 -11.39 17.45
CA ALA A 158 1.92 -10.53 18.54
C ALA A 158 2.84 -9.31 18.75
N LYS A 159 4.15 -9.50 18.71
CA LYS A 159 5.12 -8.41 18.84
C LYS A 159 5.08 -7.45 17.65
N LEU A 160 4.91 -7.97 16.43
CA LEU A 160 4.73 -7.15 15.22
C LEU A 160 3.43 -6.34 15.29
N CYS A 161 2.32 -6.96 15.71
CA CYS A 161 1.05 -6.27 15.90
C CYS A 161 1.15 -5.21 17.01
N ALA A 162 1.78 -5.52 18.14
CA ALA A 162 1.95 -4.58 19.25
C ALA A 162 2.76 -3.34 18.86
N MET A 163 3.72 -3.48 17.92
CA MET A 163 4.47 -2.34 17.37
C MET A 163 3.70 -1.61 16.26
N GLY A 164 3.00 -2.34 15.40
CA GLY A 164 2.30 -1.79 14.24
C GLY A 164 0.99 -1.09 14.59
N LEU A 165 0.26 -1.58 15.59
CA LEU A 165 -1.05 -1.07 15.97
C LEU A 165 -1.01 0.39 16.48
N PRO A 166 -0.11 0.77 17.41
CA PRO A 166 0.01 2.16 17.82
C PRO A 166 0.41 3.09 16.69
N MET A 167 1.28 2.64 15.79
CA MET A 167 1.70 3.43 14.63
C MET A 167 0.57 3.59 13.62
N GLY A 168 -0.22 2.55 13.39
CA GLY A 168 -1.44 2.60 12.58
C GLY A 168 -2.48 3.54 13.15
N LEU A 169 -2.72 3.49 14.46
CA LEU A 169 -3.63 4.41 15.16
C LEU A 169 -3.15 5.86 15.05
N GLN A 170 -1.86 6.12 15.22
CA GLN A 170 -1.28 7.45 15.04
C GLN A 170 -1.54 8.00 13.63
N CYS A 171 -1.30 7.20 12.59
CA CYS A 171 -1.58 7.58 11.22
C CYS A 171 -3.08 7.85 10.99
N SER A 172 -3.95 7.02 11.58
CA SER A 172 -5.40 7.18 11.48
C SER A 172 -5.89 8.45 12.15
N ILE A 173 -5.40 8.77 13.34
CA ILE A 173 -5.74 10.01 14.06
C ILE A 173 -5.27 11.23 13.25
N THR A 174 -4.07 11.19 12.68
CA THR A 174 -3.55 12.27 11.83
C THR A 174 -4.41 12.45 10.59
N ALA A 175 -4.83 11.36 9.93
CA ALA A 175 -5.70 11.41 8.76
C ALA A 175 -7.07 12.00 9.10
N ILE A 176 -7.69 11.56 10.20
CA ILE A 176 -8.97 12.11 10.69
C ILE A 176 -8.83 13.59 11.01
N GLY A 177 -7.74 13.98 11.70
CA GLY A 177 -7.44 15.37 11.99
C GLY A 177 -7.33 16.24 10.74
N SER A 178 -6.68 15.71 9.69
CA SER A 178 -6.57 16.41 8.40
C SER A 178 -7.92 16.58 7.71
N VAL A 179 -8.80 15.56 7.75
CA VAL A 179 -10.15 15.63 7.18
C VAL A 179 -11.01 16.66 7.94
N VAL A 180 -10.95 16.67 9.27
CA VAL A 180 -11.67 17.65 10.10
C VAL A 180 -11.18 19.08 9.83
N LEU A 181 -9.85 19.24 9.77
CA LEU A 181 -9.24 20.53 9.44
C LEU A 181 -9.66 21.01 8.05
N GLN A 182 -9.61 20.12 7.05
CA GLN A 182 -10.07 20.43 5.69
C GLN A 182 -11.54 20.83 5.65
N GLY A 183 -12.39 20.13 6.41
CA GLY A 183 -13.81 20.50 6.55
C GLY A 183 -14.01 21.90 7.14
N ALA A 184 -13.24 22.24 8.18
CA ALA A 184 -13.29 23.57 8.79
C ALA A 184 -12.79 24.66 7.81
N VAL A 185 -11.69 24.39 7.10
CA VAL A 185 -11.13 25.34 6.11
C VAL A 185 -12.05 25.56 4.92
N ASN A 186 -12.71 24.49 4.44
CA ASN A 186 -13.72 24.59 3.37
C ASN A 186 -14.89 25.52 3.75
N GLY A 187 -15.24 25.56 5.05
CA GLY A 187 -16.25 26.49 5.58
C GLY A 187 -15.83 27.95 5.59
N LEU A 188 -14.54 28.27 5.46
CA LEU A 188 -13.99 29.63 5.49
C LEU A 188 -13.88 30.30 4.11
N GLY A 189 -14.16 29.58 3.04
CA GLY A 189 -14.20 30.08 1.67
C GLY A 189 -12.98 29.71 0.82
N SER A 190 -13.13 29.89 -0.49
CA SER A 190 -12.16 29.42 -1.52
C SER A 190 -10.77 30.01 -1.41
N ASP A 191 -10.67 31.26 -0.96
CA ASP A 191 -9.37 31.97 -0.87
C ASP A 191 -8.48 31.37 0.23
N ILE A 192 -9.08 30.94 1.34
CA ILE A 192 -8.38 30.31 2.45
C ILE A 192 -7.98 28.87 2.10
N VAL A 193 -8.84 28.15 1.38
CA VAL A 193 -8.53 26.81 0.85
C VAL A 193 -7.31 26.88 -0.08
N ALA A 194 -7.27 27.87 -0.99
CA ALA A 194 -6.14 28.07 -1.89
C ALA A 194 -4.84 28.40 -1.14
N ALA A 195 -4.91 29.21 -0.10
CA ALA A 195 -3.75 29.57 0.72
C ALA A 195 -3.21 28.39 1.54
N GLN A 196 -4.05 27.43 1.94
CA GLN A 196 -3.61 26.23 2.68
C GLN A 196 -2.92 25.21 1.77
N THR A 197 -3.28 25.18 0.48
CA THR A 197 -2.73 24.23 -0.49
C THR A 197 -1.47 24.74 -1.20
N ALA A 198 -1.09 26.01 -1.03
CA ALA A 198 0.11 26.62 -1.57
C ALA A 198 1.31 26.43 -0.63
#